data_87eb86c0b9f7ebc78f8ccd579d1ec584
#
_entry.id   87eb86c0b9f7ebc78f8ccd579d1ec584
#
_cell.length_a   1.000
_cell.length_b   1.000
_cell.length_c   1.000
_cell.angle_alpha   90.00
_cell.angle_beta   90.00
_cell.angle_gamma   90.00
#
_symmetry.space_group_name_H-M   'P 1'
#
loop_
_entity.id
_entity.type
_entity.pdbx_description
1 polymer ?
#
loop_
_entity_poly.entity_id
_entity_poly.type
_entity_poly.pdbx_seq_one_letter_code
_entity_poly.pdbx_strand_id
1 'polypeptide(L)'
;MNRVGLIFAMREELDEVLKQVEIEEEFTIFNLTFYRVVIKDITCILVECGVGKVNAARCSQIMIDVMKVDSIINVGVAGGVDSSLAVCDIVIGEKLVQHDFDITAFDHAKGYIPNVGVYLDSDEYLLRIANEVSKEFTDIGFHNGVIASGDIFCTSDKMSQKINQKFKALCVDMEGASIAQVAY
;
A
#
# COMPACT_ATOMS: atom_id res chain seq x y z
N MET A 1 13.56 -14.02 -3.84
CA MET A 1 12.13 -13.74 -3.65
C MET A 1 11.37 -14.86 -4.34
N ASN A 2 10.74 -15.74 -3.57
CA ASN A 2 10.09 -16.93 -4.12
C ASN A 2 8.56 -16.84 -4.08
N ARG A 3 8.02 -16.02 -3.16
CA ARG A 3 6.59 -15.84 -2.99
C ARG A 3 6.26 -14.40 -2.62
N VAL A 4 5.46 -13.74 -3.44
CA VAL A 4 5.07 -12.33 -3.28
C VAL A 4 3.58 -12.24 -2.94
N GLY A 5 3.24 -11.47 -1.92
CA GLY A 5 1.86 -11.10 -1.60
C GLY A 5 1.47 -9.82 -2.31
N LEU A 6 0.35 -9.83 -3.02
CA LEU A 6 -0.27 -8.64 -3.61
C LEU A 6 -1.58 -8.38 -2.88
N ILE A 7 -1.67 -7.24 -2.20
CA ILE A 7 -2.85 -6.83 -1.43
C ILE A 7 -3.55 -5.69 -2.17
N PHE A 8 -4.85 -5.84 -2.33
CA PHE A 8 -5.76 -4.86 -2.92
C PHE A 8 -6.85 -4.51 -1.90
N ALA A 9 -7.25 -3.26 -1.82
CA ALA A 9 -8.30 -2.84 -0.91
C ALA A 9 -9.70 -3.20 -1.43
N MET A 10 -9.89 -3.15 -2.75
CA MET A 10 -11.19 -3.29 -3.40
C MET A 10 -11.17 -4.37 -4.48
N ARG A 11 -12.37 -4.92 -4.74
CA ARG A 11 -12.55 -5.95 -5.75
C ARG A 11 -12.19 -5.49 -7.15
N GLU A 12 -12.51 -4.25 -7.47
CA GLU A 12 -12.24 -3.65 -8.78
C GLU A 12 -10.74 -3.60 -9.09
N GLU A 13 -9.92 -3.32 -8.07
CA GLU A 13 -8.46 -3.28 -8.21
C GLU A 13 -7.89 -4.69 -8.47
N LEU A 14 -8.36 -5.67 -7.70
CA LEU A 14 -7.94 -7.07 -7.84
C LEU A 14 -8.36 -7.65 -9.18
N ASP A 15 -9.60 -7.39 -9.63
CA ASP A 15 -10.14 -7.95 -10.87
C ASP A 15 -9.35 -7.54 -12.10
N GLU A 16 -8.77 -6.32 -12.12
CA GLU A 16 -7.95 -5.87 -13.25
C GLU A 16 -6.67 -6.70 -13.38
N VAL A 17 -6.10 -7.13 -12.27
CA VAL A 17 -4.91 -8.01 -12.27
C VAL A 17 -5.32 -9.46 -12.60
N LEU A 18 -6.41 -9.96 -12.04
CA LEU A 18 -6.89 -11.31 -12.30
C LEU A 18 -7.21 -11.56 -13.78
N LYS A 19 -7.63 -10.53 -14.53
CA LYS A 19 -7.85 -10.62 -15.99
C LYS A 19 -6.57 -10.87 -16.78
N GLN A 20 -5.41 -10.60 -16.21
CA GLN A 20 -4.12 -10.67 -16.91
C GLN A 20 -3.29 -11.91 -16.54
N VAL A 21 -3.78 -12.73 -15.60
CA VAL A 21 -3.03 -13.88 -15.07
C VAL A 21 -3.88 -15.14 -15.06
N GLU A 22 -3.26 -16.31 -15.10
CA GLU A 22 -3.91 -17.59 -14.93
C GLU A 22 -3.96 -17.95 -13.44
N ILE A 23 -5.15 -18.24 -12.94
CA ILE A 23 -5.37 -18.64 -11.54
C ILE A 23 -5.07 -20.13 -11.43
N GLU A 24 -4.03 -20.49 -10.66
CA GLU A 24 -3.72 -21.89 -10.37
C GLU A 24 -4.59 -22.46 -9.25
N GLU A 25 -4.90 -21.65 -8.26
CA GLU A 25 -5.69 -22.06 -7.09
C GLU A 25 -6.43 -20.88 -6.49
N GLU A 26 -7.69 -21.13 -6.12
CA GLU A 26 -8.51 -20.21 -5.33
C GLU A 26 -8.89 -20.90 -4.02
N PHE A 27 -8.73 -20.21 -2.89
CA PHE A 27 -9.06 -20.75 -1.58
C PHE A 27 -9.44 -19.65 -0.59
N THR A 28 -10.21 -20.00 0.44
CA THR A 28 -10.71 -19.04 1.43
C THR A 28 -10.18 -19.36 2.82
N ILE A 29 -9.62 -18.35 3.49
CA ILE A 29 -9.18 -18.41 4.89
C ILE A 29 -9.70 -17.18 5.63
N PHE A 30 -10.34 -17.36 6.77
CA PHE A 30 -10.89 -16.29 7.61
C PHE A 30 -11.76 -15.28 6.85
N ASN A 31 -12.58 -15.76 5.92
CA ASN A 31 -13.47 -14.96 5.06
C ASN A 31 -12.71 -14.05 4.06
N LEU A 32 -11.45 -14.31 3.79
CA LEU A 32 -10.70 -13.71 2.70
C LEU A 32 -10.46 -14.78 1.61
N THR A 33 -10.71 -14.41 0.37
CA THR A 33 -10.41 -15.27 -0.77
C THR A 33 -9.05 -14.92 -1.35
N PHE A 34 -8.17 -15.91 -1.42
CA PHE A 34 -6.82 -15.80 -1.93
C PHE A 34 -6.72 -16.50 -3.29
N TYR A 35 -5.96 -15.91 -4.17
CA TYR A 35 -5.68 -16.43 -5.50
C TYR A 35 -4.18 -16.69 -5.63
N ARG A 36 -3.80 -17.95 -5.90
CA ARG A 36 -2.43 -18.29 -6.25
C ARG A 36 -2.27 -18.23 -7.76
N VAL A 37 -1.28 -17.47 -8.19
CA VAL A 37 -0.90 -17.33 -9.60
C VAL A 37 0.62 -17.42 -9.72
N VAL A 38 1.11 -17.70 -10.93
CA VAL A 38 2.55 -17.62 -11.25
C VAL A 38 2.77 -16.53 -12.29
N ILE A 39 3.64 -15.58 -11.96
CA ILE A 39 4.04 -14.49 -12.84
C ILE A 39 5.55 -14.58 -13.04
N LYS A 40 6.00 -14.87 -14.28
CA LYS A 40 7.44 -15.00 -14.61
C LYS A 40 8.21 -15.86 -13.61
N ASP A 41 7.71 -17.06 -13.32
CA ASP A 41 8.28 -18.04 -12.39
C ASP A 41 8.26 -17.63 -10.90
N ILE A 42 7.57 -16.56 -10.54
CA ILE A 42 7.37 -16.14 -9.16
C ILE A 42 5.95 -16.53 -8.73
N THR A 43 5.83 -17.24 -7.63
CA THR A 43 4.52 -17.51 -7.01
C THR A 43 4.00 -16.21 -6.39
N CYS A 44 2.82 -15.78 -6.82
CA CYS A 44 2.13 -14.62 -6.26
C CYS A 44 0.84 -15.07 -5.56
N ILE A 45 0.56 -14.48 -4.41
CA ILE A 45 -0.68 -14.64 -3.67
C ILE A 45 -1.41 -13.31 -3.72
N LEU A 46 -2.55 -13.28 -4.37
CA LEU A 46 -3.39 -12.09 -4.52
C LEU A 46 -4.58 -12.17 -3.57
N VAL A 47 -4.96 -11.03 -3.00
CA VAL A 47 -6.12 -10.97 -2.09
C VAL A 47 -6.75 -9.58 -2.08
N GLU A 48 -8.07 -9.53 -1.99
CA GLU A 48 -8.83 -8.36 -1.57
C GLU A 48 -8.91 -8.34 -0.04
N CYS A 49 -8.35 -7.32 0.60
CA CYS A 49 -8.36 -7.23 2.06
C CYS A 49 -9.57 -6.50 2.63
N GLY A 50 -10.26 -5.69 1.81
CA GLY A 50 -11.25 -4.71 2.24
C GLY A 50 -10.61 -3.39 2.68
N VAL A 51 -11.40 -2.31 2.60
CA VAL A 51 -10.95 -0.95 2.92
C VAL A 51 -10.65 -0.78 4.40
N GLY A 52 -9.58 -0.03 4.71
CA GLY A 52 -9.23 0.44 6.04
C GLY A 52 -8.11 -0.32 6.72
N LYS A 53 -7.48 0.36 7.69
CA LYS A 53 -6.24 -0.08 8.35
C LYS A 53 -6.35 -1.44 9.03
N VAL A 54 -7.47 -1.72 9.70
CA VAL A 54 -7.65 -3.00 10.42
C VAL A 54 -7.77 -4.18 9.45
N ASN A 55 -8.52 -4.01 8.35
CA ASN A 55 -8.64 -5.02 7.31
C ASN A 55 -7.27 -5.32 6.66
N ALA A 56 -6.55 -4.28 6.31
CA ALA A 56 -5.23 -4.37 5.71
C ALA A 56 -4.20 -5.02 6.65
N ALA A 57 -4.16 -4.62 7.91
CA ALA A 57 -3.28 -5.21 8.94
C ALA A 57 -3.56 -6.71 9.14
N ARG A 58 -4.85 -7.07 9.30
CA ARG A 58 -5.26 -8.47 9.43
C ARG A 58 -4.85 -9.31 8.22
N CYS A 59 -5.06 -8.78 7.04
CA CYS A 59 -4.69 -9.44 5.79
C CYS A 59 -3.18 -9.64 5.69
N SER A 60 -2.39 -8.61 6.00
CA SER A 60 -0.92 -8.66 6.00
C SER A 60 -0.39 -9.73 6.95
N GLN A 61 -0.95 -9.84 8.16
CA GLN A 61 -0.55 -10.89 9.11
C GLN A 61 -0.84 -12.29 8.57
N ILE A 62 -1.99 -12.50 7.90
CA ILE A 62 -2.31 -13.78 7.26
C ILE A 62 -1.32 -14.07 6.13
N MET A 63 -0.99 -13.08 5.31
CA MET A 63 0.01 -13.21 4.25
C MET A 63 1.37 -13.68 4.78
N ILE A 64 1.81 -13.09 5.90
CA ILE A 64 3.09 -13.44 6.52
C ILE A 64 3.02 -14.82 7.18
N ASP A 65 2.05 -15.04 8.05
CA ASP A 65 2.04 -16.23 8.93
C ASP A 65 1.49 -17.48 8.26
N VAL A 66 0.48 -17.33 7.41
CA VAL A 66 -0.20 -18.47 6.78
C VAL A 66 0.31 -18.71 5.36
N MET A 67 0.35 -17.64 4.54
CA MET A 67 0.79 -17.77 3.14
C MET A 67 2.31 -17.84 3.00
N LYS A 68 3.07 -17.45 4.06
CA LYS A 68 4.53 -17.46 4.07
C LYS A 68 5.12 -16.68 2.89
N VAL A 69 4.58 -15.49 2.63
CA VAL A 69 5.14 -14.60 1.60
C VAL A 69 6.47 -13.99 2.07
N ASP A 70 7.38 -13.80 1.14
CA ASP A 70 8.70 -13.17 1.40
C ASP A 70 8.61 -11.65 1.36
N SER A 71 7.60 -11.13 0.70
CA SER A 71 7.37 -9.69 0.54
C SER A 71 5.90 -9.40 0.24
N ILE A 72 5.46 -8.18 0.55
CA ILE A 72 4.11 -7.69 0.28
C ILE A 72 4.21 -6.43 -0.58
N ILE A 73 3.37 -6.36 -1.61
CA ILE A 73 3.16 -5.16 -2.42
C ILE A 73 1.69 -4.78 -2.27
N ASN A 74 1.42 -3.57 -1.82
CA ASN A 74 0.10 -2.96 -1.84
C ASN A 74 -0.11 -2.27 -3.19
N VAL A 75 -1.22 -2.58 -3.86
CA VAL A 75 -1.58 -2.01 -5.16
C VAL A 75 -3.01 -1.51 -5.09
N GLY A 76 -3.21 -0.25 -5.43
CA GLY A 76 -4.56 0.32 -5.40
C GLY A 76 -4.59 1.77 -5.86
N VAL A 77 -5.78 2.36 -5.81
CA VAL A 77 -5.98 3.77 -6.11
C VAL A 77 -5.72 4.63 -4.88
N ALA A 78 -5.24 5.84 -5.10
CA ALA A 78 -4.97 6.81 -4.04
C ALA A 78 -5.44 8.22 -4.42
N GLY A 79 -5.77 9.03 -3.44
CA GLY A 79 -6.09 10.44 -3.64
C GLY A 79 -4.83 11.30 -3.70
N GLY A 80 -4.54 11.95 -4.84
CA GLY A 80 -3.45 12.90 -4.94
C GLY A 80 -3.66 14.11 -4.01
N VAL A 81 -2.65 14.46 -3.22
CA VAL A 81 -2.69 15.64 -2.32
C VAL A 81 -1.57 16.64 -2.61
N ASP A 82 -0.62 16.28 -3.44
CA ASP A 82 0.42 17.19 -3.95
C ASP A 82 0.07 17.69 -5.34
N SER A 83 0.35 18.98 -5.57
CA SER A 83 0.02 19.64 -6.85
C SER A 83 0.90 19.20 -8.04
N SER A 84 1.97 18.46 -7.78
CA SER A 84 2.81 17.90 -8.84
C SER A 84 2.19 16.69 -9.54
N LEU A 85 1.15 16.08 -8.95
CA LEU A 85 0.50 14.90 -9.48
C LEU A 85 -0.62 15.24 -10.46
N ALA A 86 -0.67 14.50 -11.56
CA ALA A 86 -1.81 14.46 -12.46
C ALA A 86 -2.66 13.20 -12.20
N VAL A 87 -3.90 13.21 -12.72
CA VAL A 87 -4.74 12.01 -12.68
C VAL A 87 -4.09 10.91 -13.51
N CYS A 88 -4.07 9.69 -13.00
CA CYS A 88 -3.42 8.50 -13.57
C CYS A 88 -1.89 8.45 -13.40
N ASP A 89 -1.27 9.40 -12.70
CA ASP A 89 0.11 9.23 -12.27
C ASP A 89 0.22 8.09 -11.24
N ILE A 90 1.38 7.46 -11.20
CA ILE A 90 1.70 6.39 -10.25
C ILE A 90 2.62 6.93 -9.17
N VAL A 91 2.24 6.72 -7.91
CA VAL A 91 3.10 7.03 -6.76
C VAL A 91 3.70 5.75 -6.21
N ILE A 92 5.03 5.68 -6.21
CA ILE A 92 5.80 4.64 -5.55
C ILE A 92 6.09 5.13 -4.13
N GLY A 93 5.54 4.45 -3.13
CA GLY A 93 5.70 4.82 -1.72
C GLY A 93 7.11 4.50 -1.23
N GLU A 94 7.94 5.51 -1.04
CA GLU A 94 9.24 5.35 -0.39
C GLU A 94 9.08 5.24 1.13
N LYS A 95 8.13 6.00 1.66
CA LYS A 95 7.80 6.07 3.09
C LYS A 95 6.30 6.10 3.27
N LEU A 96 5.85 5.47 4.33
CA LEU A 96 4.43 5.45 4.68
C LEU A 96 4.22 6.06 6.07
N VAL A 97 3.07 6.72 6.28
CA VAL A 97 2.73 7.32 7.56
C VAL A 97 1.24 7.17 7.86
N GLN A 98 0.88 6.85 9.10
CA GLN A 98 -0.52 6.92 9.53
C GLN A 98 -0.87 8.36 9.92
N HIS A 99 -1.48 9.11 9.01
CA HIS A 99 -1.76 10.54 9.20
C HIS A 99 -2.83 10.82 10.27
N ASP A 100 -3.65 9.85 10.58
CA ASP A 100 -4.74 9.91 11.56
C ASP A 100 -4.33 9.38 12.96
N PHE A 101 -3.17 8.75 13.09
CA PHE A 101 -2.66 8.34 14.40
C PHE A 101 -2.21 9.56 15.20
N ASP A 102 -2.84 9.78 16.36
CA ASP A 102 -2.63 11.00 17.12
C ASP A 102 -2.51 10.72 18.63
N ILE A 103 -1.31 10.83 19.15
CA ILE A 103 -0.99 10.81 20.57
C ILE A 103 -0.26 12.09 20.99
N THR A 104 -0.55 13.19 20.32
CA THR A 104 0.07 14.51 20.63
C THR A 104 -0.23 14.99 22.04
N ALA A 105 -1.29 14.47 22.69
CA ALA A 105 -1.57 14.73 24.10
C ALA A 105 -0.46 14.23 25.05
N PHE A 106 0.43 13.37 24.57
CA PHE A 106 1.61 12.87 25.30
C PHE A 106 2.91 13.45 24.76
N ASP A 107 2.87 14.65 24.18
CA ASP A 107 4.02 15.38 23.62
C ASP A 107 4.75 14.66 22.47
N HIS A 108 4.08 13.74 21.80
CA HIS A 108 4.59 13.09 20.60
C HIS A 108 4.18 13.84 19.32
N ALA A 109 4.95 13.64 18.26
CA ALA A 109 4.56 14.15 16.94
C ALA A 109 3.30 13.42 16.44
N LYS A 110 2.43 14.11 15.68
CA LYS A 110 1.32 13.45 15.00
C LYS A 110 1.85 12.42 14.01
N GLY A 111 1.23 11.26 13.96
CA GLY A 111 1.69 10.10 13.17
C GLY A 111 2.76 9.25 13.87
N TYR A 112 3.22 9.66 15.05
CA TYR A 112 4.20 8.88 15.79
C TYR A 112 3.57 7.64 16.45
N ILE A 113 4.02 6.48 16.06
CA ILE A 113 3.62 5.19 16.62
C ILE A 113 4.73 4.72 17.58
N PRO A 114 4.43 4.45 18.87
CA PRO A 114 5.44 3.97 19.82
C PRO A 114 6.19 2.73 19.31
N ASN A 115 7.50 2.73 19.46
CA ASN A 115 8.44 1.69 19.00
C ASN A 115 8.56 1.53 17.47
N VAL A 116 7.86 2.35 16.68
CA VAL A 116 7.90 2.31 15.21
C VAL A 116 8.44 3.63 14.66
N GLY A 117 7.91 4.76 15.13
CA GLY A 117 8.27 6.08 14.62
C GLY A 117 7.12 6.75 13.89
N VAL A 118 7.46 7.81 13.12
CA VAL A 118 6.46 8.52 12.30
C VAL A 118 6.33 7.88 10.91
N TYR A 119 7.45 7.50 10.34
CA TYR A 119 7.51 6.94 8.99
C TYR A 119 7.98 5.50 9.03
N LEU A 120 7.44 4.71 8.14
CA LEU A 120 7.84 3.36 7.80
C LEU A 120 8.50 3.40 6.42
N ASP A 121 9.72 2.94 6.32
CA ASP A 121 10.44 2.89 5.05
C ASP A 121 10.00 1.64 4.26
N SER A 122 9.84 1.79 2.95
CA SER A 122 9.63 0.67 2.05
C SER A 122 10.94 -0.09 1.79
N ASP A 123 10.84 -1.34 1.36
CA ASP A 123 11.98 -2.18 1.06
C ASP A 123 12.80 -1.61 -0.12
N GLU A 124 14.11 -1.39 0.10
CA GLU A 124 15.01 -0.77 -0.89
C GLU A 124 15.16 -1.60 -2.18
N TYR A 125 15.07 -2.93 -2.08
CA TYR A 125 15.16 -3.80 -3.24
C TYR A 125 13.91 -3.68 -4.11
N LEU A 126 12.72 -3.67 -3.50
CA LEU A 126 11.46 -3.47 -4.22
C LEU A 126 11.37 -2.08 -4.83
N LEU A 127 11.79 -1.03 -4.10
CA LEU A 127 11.85 0.34 -4.61
C LEU A 127 12.74 0.44 -5.85
N ARG A 128 13.91 -0.20 -5.82
CA ARG A 128 14.82 -0.22 -6.96
C ARG A 128 14.16 -0.88 -8.18
N ILE A 129 13.51 -2.04 -8.00
CA ILE A 129 12.81 -2.73 -9.09
C ILE A 129 11.68 -1.85 -9.64
N ALA A 130 10.85 -1.26 -8.79
CA ALA A 130 9.76 -0.39 -9.21
C ALA A 130 10.27 0.80 -10.04
N ASN A 131 11.38 1.42 -9.60
CA ASN A 131 12.03 2.52 -10.32
C ASN A 131 12.71 2.08 -11.62
N GLU A 132 13.14 0.84 -11.75
CA GLU A 132 13.65 0.32 -13.03
C GLU A 132 12.51 0.08 -14.01
N VAL A 133 11.43 -0.53 -13.56
CA VAL A 133 10.24 -0.79 -14.36
C VAL A 133 9.55 0.51 -14.81
N SER A 134 9.52 1.54 -13.96
CA SER A 134 8.91 2.82 -14.31
C SER A 134 9.50 3.47 -15.57
N LYS A 135 10.78 3.21 -15.88
CA LYS A 135 11.46 3.75 -17.07
C LYS A 135 10.96 3.16 -18.39
N GLU A 136 10.25 2.03 -18.32
CA GLU A 136 9.67 1.39 -19.50
C GLU A 136 8.38 2.10 -19.96
N PHE A 137 7.82 2.98 -19.11
CA PHE A 137 6.59 3.72 -19.39
C PHE A 137 6.89 5.20 -19.60
N THR A 138 6.59 5.71 -20.78
CA THR A 138 6.85 7.12 -21.15
C THR A 138 5.63 8.01 -21.07
N ASP A 139 4.44 7.41 -21.03
CA ASP A 139 3.17 8.12 -21.13
C ASP A 139 2.47 8.27 -19.77
N ILE A 140 3.10 7.77 -18.69
CA ILE A 140 2.58 7.81 -17.32
C ILE A 140 3.60 8.49 -16.43
N GLY A 141 3.17 9.44 -15.60
CA GLY A 141 4.01 10.05 -14.57
C GLY A 141 4.27 9.06 -13.43
N PHE A 142 5.54 8.90 -13.06
CA PHE A 142 5.95 8.14 -11.88
C PHE A 142 6.60 9.07 -10.87
N HIS A 143 6.16 8.98 -9.62
CA HIS A 143 6.64 9.82 -8.53
C HIS A 143 7.01 8.96 -7.33
N ASN A 144 8.15 9.25 -6.75
CA ASN A 144 8.59 8.61 -5.51
C ASN A 144 8.32 9.55 -4.33
N GLY A 145 7.75 9.03 -3.25
CA GLY A 145 7.53 9.86 -2.07
C GLY A 145 6.69 9.23 -0.98
N VAL A 146 6.14 10.07 -0.13
CA VAL A 146 5.37 9.65 1.03
C VAL A 146 3.92 9.36 0.64
N ILE A 147 3.42 8.20 1.09
CA ILE A 147 1.99 7.87 1.08
C ILE A 147 1.45 7.98 2.51
N ALA A 148 0.36 8.71 2.69
CA ALA A 148 -0.24 8.91 4.00
C ALA A 148 -1.55 8.14 4.11
N SER A 149 -1.60 7.14 5.03
CA SER A 149 -2.76 6.28 5.22
C SER A 149 -3.60 6.71 6.42
N GLY A 150 -4.91 6.50 6.34
CA GLY A 150 -5.81 6.74 7.47
C GLY A 150 -7.22 6.21 7.21
N ASP A 151 -7.97 5.92 8.29
CA ASP A 151 -9.36 5.46 8.20
C ASP A 151 -10.35 6.62 7.91
N ILE A 152 -9.90 7.59 7.11
CA ILE A 152 -10.68 8.76 6.73
C ILE A 152 -10.53 8.97 5.22
N PHE A 153 -11.65 8.90 4.50
CA PHE A 153 -11.67 9.24 3.09
C PHE A 153 -11.47 10.76 2.91
N CYS A 154 -10.41 11.15 2.22
CA CYS A 154 -10.04 12.56 2.06
C CYS A 154 -10.91 13.23 1.00
N THR A 155 -11.92 13.99 1.43
CA THR A 155 -12.93 14.60 0.55
C THR A 155 -12.79 16.10 0.35
N SER A 156 -11.83 16.77 0.99
CA SER A 156 -11.72 18.23 0.91
C SER A 156 -10.29 18.70 0.70
N ASP A 157 -10.12 19.75 -0.09
CA ASP A 157 -8.84 20.40 -0.35
C ASP A 157 -8.12 20.82 0.94
N LYS A 158 -8.88 21.29 1.94
CA LYS A 158 -8.33 21.68 3.24
C LYS A 158 -7.68 20.51 3.97
N MET A 159 -8.26 19.32 3.86
CA MET A 159 -7.70 18.09 4.45
C MET A 159 -6.46 17.65 3.67
N SER A 160 -6.55 17.61 2.35
CA SER A 160 -5.45 17.29 1.45
C SER A 160 -4.24 18.17 1.71
N GLN A 161 -4.43 19.49 1.74
CA GLN A 161 -3.38 20.45 2.02
C GLN A 161 -2.73 20.26 3.40
N LYS A 162 -3.52 19.97 4.44
CA LYS A 162 -2.99 19.72 5.79
C LYS A 162 -2.11 18.47 5.82
N ILE A 163 -2.54 17.39 5.16
CA ILE A 163 -1.78 16.13 5.10
C ILE A 163 -0.48 16.35 4.32
N ASN A 164 -0.55 16.95 3.13
CA ASN A 164 0.62 17.27 2.32
C ASN A 164 1.61 18.16 3.09
N GLN A 165 1.14 19.27 3.68
CA GLN A 165 2.02 20.19 4.43
C GLN A 165 2.68 19.52 5.63
N LYS A 166 1.93 18.70 6.37
CA LYS A 166 2.39 18.06 7.59
C LYS A 166 3.37 16.92 7.33
N PHE A 167 3.05 16.05 6.37
CA PHE A 167 3.79 14.81 6.15
C PHE A 167 4.58 14.81 4.83
N LYS A 168 4.46 15.86 4.01
CA LYS A 168 5.03 15.90 2.66
C LYS A 168 4.54 14.74 1.81
N ALA A 169 3.30 14.30 2.08
CA ALA A 169 2.69 13.20 1.35
C ALA A 169 2.34 13.63 -0.07
N LEU A 170 2.59 12.77 -1.04
CA LEU A 170 2.17 12.93 -2.43
C LEU A 170 0.71 12.52 -2.60
N CYS A 171 0.31 11.41 -1.98
CA CYS A 171 -1.05 10.89 -2.04
C CYS A 171 -1.50 10.32 -0.69
N VAL A 172 -2.80 10.03 -0.60
CA VAL A 172 -3.43 9.40 0.55
C VAL A 172 -4.16 8.12 0.15
N ASP A 173 -4.08 7.12 1.01
CA ASP A 173 -4.84 5.89 0.91
C ASP A 173 -5.44 5.52 2.28
N MET A 174 -5.95 4.32 2.44
CA MET A 174 -6.53 3.87 3.71
C MET A 174 -5.84 2.60 4.26
N GLU A 175 -4.79 2.07 3.62
CA GLU A 175 -4.23 0.74 3.93
C GLU A 175 -2.70 0.73 4.06
N GLY A 176 -1.98 1.38 3.17
CA GLY A 176 -0.55 1.16 2.94
C GLY A 176 0.31 1.24 4.19
N ALA A 177 0.12 2.26 5.04
CA ALA A 177 0.91 2.41 6.26
C ALA A 177 0.62 1.33 7.31
N SER A 178 -0.59 0.75 7.34
CA SER A 178 -0.89 -0.36 8.24
C SER A 178 -0.32 -1.69 7.74
N ILE A 179 -0.29 -1.89 6.41
CA ILE A 179 0.42 -3.02 5.79
C ILE A 179 1.91 -2.94 6.13
N ALA A 180 2.52 -1.78 5.90
CA ALA A 180 3.93 -1.55 6.21
C ALA A 180 4.24 -1.77 7.70
N GLN A 181 3.37 -1.32 8.61
CA GLN A 181 3.57 -1.51 10.04
C GLN A 181 3.55 -2.99 10.45
N VAL A 182 2.76 -3.83 9.80
CA VAL A 182 2.71 -5.28 10.08
C VAL A 182 3.92 -5.99 9.47
N ALA A 183 4.42 -5.51 8.34
CA ALA A 183 5.58 -6.07 7.66
C ALA A 183 6.93 -5.63 8.26
N TYR A 184 6.92 -4.60 9.10
CA TYR A 184 8.08 -4.04 9.83
C TYR A 184 8.64 -5.03 10.90
#